data_d7e7e800cd33ba348faa8ae469a24ed5
#
_entry.id   d7e7e800cd33ba348faa8ae469a24ed5
#
_cell.length_a   1.000
_cell.length_b   1.000
_cell.length_c   1.000
_cell.angle_alpha   90.00
_cell.angle_beta   90.00
_cell.angle_gamma   90.00
#
_symmetry.space_group_name_H-M   'P 1'
#
loop_
_entity.id
_entity.type
_entity.pdbx_description
1 polymer ?
#
loop_
_entity_poly.entity_id
_entity_poly.type
_entity_poly.pdbx_seq_one_letter_code
_entity_poly.pdbx_strand_id
1 'polypeptide(L)'
;MIRRIDHISIAVRDLEKARNFFLNILGGKELFSAPVSQQKFRWTTIELGTSCFIELIDPLEKDGFVHRFLETRGEGPHHVTIQVDDLKEIHRILEEKGIPTFGYAEPFPGWKELYIHPKNAFGTLIQFAEFNPLDWINPGYIPPSYWEFAPPQKVESERGQMEVRRVGTEKGLEVEIRQGEAVVRIPQDRVEDLIQALKKQRTSPEASSGT
;
A
#
# COMPACT_ATOMS: atom_id res chain seq x y z
N MET A 1 2.35 14.79 2.24
CA MET A 1 3.84 14.52 2.20
C MET A 1 4.07 13.24 1.41
N ILE A 2 5.26 13.07 0.78
CA ILE A 2 5.66 11.80 0.17
C ILE A 2 5.95 10.79 1.28
N ARG A 3 5.41 9.59 1.15
CA ARG A 3 5.64 8.47 2.07
C ARG A 3 6.79 7.59 1.62
N ARG A 4 6.69 7.08 0.39
CA ARG A 4 7.68 6.13 -0.18
C ARG A 4 7.52 6.04 -1.70
N ILE A 5 8.49 5.42 -2.36
CA ILE A 5 8.23 4.76 -3.64
C ILE A 5 7.46 3.48 -3.29
N ASP A 6 6.23 3.37 -3.78
CA ASP A 6 5.41 2.19 -3.47
C ASP A 6 5.82 1.01 -4.35
N HIS A 7 5.81 1.19 -5.67
CA HIS A 7 6.23 0.14 -6.59
C HIS A 7 6.78 0.72 -7.91
N ILE A 8 7.45 -0.16 -8.64
CA ILE A 8 7.81 0.04 -10.05
C ILE A 8 6.92 -0.88 -10.88
N SER A 9 6.16 -0.31 -11.81
CA SER A 9 5.31 -1.07 -12.72
C SER A 9 6.07 -1.45 -13.98
N ILE A 10 5.95 -2.72 -14.39
CA ILE A 10 6.56 -3.29 -15.58
C ILE A 10 5.47 -3.86 -16.48
N ALA A 11 5.40 -3.36 -17.72
CA ALA A 11 4.50 -3.90 -18.73
C ALA A 11 5.08 -5.17 -19.35
N VAL A 12 4.30 -6.25 -19.38
CA VAL A 12 4.68 -7.56 -19.88
C VAL A 12 3.66 -8.10 -20.89
N ARG A 13 4.12 -8.87 -21.87
CA ARG A 13 3.25 -9.55 -22.85
C ARG A 13 2.73 -10.88 -22.33
N ASP A 14 3.55 -11.58 -21.55
CA ASP A 14 3.28 -12.90 -21.00
C ASP A 14 3.42 -12.84 -19.48
N LEU A 15 2.28 -12.71 -18.79
CA LEU A 15 2.24 -12.64 -17.34
C LEU A 15 2.81 -13.90 -16.69
N GLU A 16 2.53 -15.09 -17.22
CA GLU A 16 3.00 -16.34 -16.60
C GLU A 16 4.50 -16.49 -16.70
N LYS A 17 5.10 -16.08 -17.81
CA LYS A 17 6.56 -16.02 -17.96
C LYS A 17 7.18 -15.03 -16.98
N ALA A 18 6.56 -13.83 -16.82
CA ALA A 18 7.01 -12.83 -15.87
C ALA A 18 6.84 -13.31 -14.42
N ARG A 19 5.72 -13.94 -14.09
CA ARG A 19 5.51 -14.58 -12.78
C ARG A 19 6.57 -15.62 -12.47
N ASN A 20 6.84 -16.51 -13.41
CA ASN A 20 7.90 -17.52 -13.22
C ASN A 20 9.24 -16.87 -12.90
N PHE A 21 9.59 -15.78 -13.59
CA PHE A 21 10.83 -15.06 -13.34
C PHE A 21 10.87 -14.44 -11.94
N PHE A 22 9.86 -13.64 -11.59
CA PHE A 22 9.86 -12.88 -10.33
C PHE A 22 9.58 -13.77 -9.11
N LEU A 23 8.71 -14.78 -9.21
CA LEU A 23 8.34 -15.64 -8.07
C LEU A 23 9.30 -16.80 -7.90
N ASN A 24 9.55 -17.58 -8.98
CA ASN A 24 10.28 -18.86 -8.86
C ASN A 24 11.80 -18.68 -9.00
N ILE A 25 12.26 -17.73 -9.84
CA ILE A 25 13.69 -17.53 -10.06
C ILE A 25 14.25 -16.51 -9.05
N LEU A 26 13.56 -15.38 -8.84
CA LEU A 26 14.01 -14.34 -7.91
C LEU A 26 13.49 -14.52 -6.48
N GLY A 27 12.58 -15.48 -6.24
CA GLY A 27 12.05 -15.75 -4.89
C GLY A 27 11.07 -14.72 -4.37
N GLY A 28 10.42 -13.98 -5.26
CA GLY A 28 9.39 -13.00 -4.91
C GLY A 28 8.12 -13.66 -4.37
N LYS A 29 7.26 -12.84 -3.78
CA LYS A 29 5.97 -13.26 -3.23
C LYS A 29 4.85 -12.43 -3.84
N GLU A 30 3.89 -13.10 -4.49
CA GLU A 30 2.70 -12.45 -5.01
C GLU A 30 1.79 -12.02 -3.86
N LEU A 31 1.43 -10.75 -3.82
CA LEU A 31 0.56 -10.16 -2.80
C LEU A 31 -0.87 -10.07 -3.28
N PHE A 32 -1.04 -9.71 -4.55
CA PHE A 32 -2.36 -9.47 -5.12
C PHE A 32 -2.30 -9.54 -6.65
N SER A 33 -3.38 -9.98 -7.26
CA SER A 33 -3.58 -9.91 -8.71
C SER A 33 -5.05 -9.72 -9.04
N ALA A 34 -5.38 -8.75 -9.88
CA ALA A 34 -6.75 -8.50 -10.30
C ALA A 34 -6.84 -7.92 -11.72
N PRO A 35 -7.89 -8.28 -12.48
CA PRO A 35 -8.22 -7.64 -13.74
C PRO A 35 -8.92 -6.30 -13.50
N VAL A 36 -8.60 -5.30 -14.32
CA VAL A 36 -9.27 -4.01 -14.39
C VAL A 36 -9.96 -3.91 -15.75
N SER A 37 -11.14 -4.51 -15.85
CA SER A 37 -11.85 -4.66 -17.13
C SER A 37 -12.14 -3.33 -17.80
N GLN A 38 -12.49 -2.27 -17.03
CA GLN A 38 -12.77 -0.94 -17.57
C GLN A 38 -11.55 -0.30 -18.25
N GLN A 39 -10.35 -0.61 -17.75
CA GLN A 39 -9.07 -0.11 -18.29
C GLN A 39 -8.35 -1.14 -19.15
N LYS A 40 -8.91 -2.35 -19.28
CA LYS A 40 -8.45 -3.43 -20.18
C LYS A 40 -7.04 -3.95 -19.88
N PHE A 41 -6.67 -4.00 -18.59
CA PHE A 41 -5.41 -4.57 -18.14
C PHE A 41 -5.61 -5.36 -16.85
N ARG A 42 -4.61 -6.18 -16.51
CA ARG A 42 -4.48 -6.81 -15.20
C ARG A 42 -3.23 -6.26 -14.53
N TRP A 43 -3.28 -6.15 -13.24
CA TRP A 43 -2.14 -5.83 -12.39
C TRP A 43 -1.87 -6.95 -11.41
N THR A 44 -0.59 -7.17 -11.12
CA THR A 44 -0.11 -8.20 -10.19
C THR A 44 1.02 -7.61 -9.38
N THR A 45 0.83 -7.49 -8.07
CA THR A 45 1.84 -6.95 -7.16
C THR A 45 2.67 -8.08 -6.56
N ILE A 46 3.98 -7.94 -6.62
CA ILE A 46 4.98 -8.90 -6.15
C ILE A 46 5.94 -8.18 -5.20
N GLU A 47 6.11 -8.74 -3.99
CA GLU A 47 7.18 -8.34 -3.08
C GLU A 47 8.48 -9.05 -3.45
N LEU A 48 9.58 -8.29 -3.58
CA LEU A 48 10.94 -8.79 -3.76
C LEU A 48 11.80 -8.42 -2.56
N GLY A 49 12.22 -9.43 -1.80
CA GLY A 49 12.97 -9.20 -0.57
C GLY A 49 12.11 -8.49 0.48
N THR A 50 12.64 -7.45 1.10
CA THR A 50 11.94 -6.72 2.16
C THR A 50 11.52 -5.34 1.65
N SER A 51 10.22 -5.09 1.61
CA SER A 51 9.65 -3.77 1.31
C SER A 51 9.96 -3.20 -0.09
N CYS A 52 10.32 -4.05 -1.06
CA CYS A 52 10.48 -3.67 -2.45
C CYS A 52 9.37 -4.32 -3.28
N PHE A 53 8.61 -3.50 -4.01
CA PHE A 53 7.46 -3.99 -4.75
C PHE A 53 7.62 -3.75 -6.25
N ILE A 54 7.25 -4.78 -7.00
CA ILE A 54 7.12 -4.74 -8.46
C ILE A 54 5.64 -4.96 -8.77
N GLU A 55 5.10 -4.15 -9.65
CA GLU A 55 3.80 -4.39 -10.25
C GLU A 55 4.01 -4.89 -11.69
N LEU A 56 3.47 -6.04 -12.03
CA LEU A 56 3.37 -6.48 -13.41
C LEU A 56 2.03 -6.04 -13.98
N ILE A 57 2.03 -5.44 -15.15
CA ILE A 57 0.82 -5.08 -15.88
C ILE A 57 0.81 -5.79 -17.23
N ASP A 58 -0.27 -6.52 -17.52
CA ASP A 58 -0.48 -7.19 -18.78
C ASP A 58 -1.82 -6.77 -19.43
N PRO A 59 -1.90 -6.69 -20.77
CA PRO A 59 -3.12 -6.28 -21.44
C PRO A 59 -4.16 -7.41 -21.44
N LEU A 60 -5.41 -7.09 -21.13
CA LEU A 60 -6.56 -7.98 -21.33
C LEU A 60 -7.12 -7.89 -22.73
N GLU A 61 -6.99 -6.72 -23.39
CA GLU A 61 -7.53 -6.44 -24.71
C GLU A 61 -6.54 -5.61 -25.56
N LYS A 62 -6.67 -5.73 -26.89
CA LYS A 62 -5.75 -5.09 -27.86
C LYS A 62 -5.90 -3.56 -27.95
N ASP A 63 -7.02 -2.99 -27.56
CA ASP A 63 -7.27 -1.55 -27.57
C ASP A 63 -6.99 -0.86 -26.22
N GLY A 64 -6.47 -1.62 -25.22
CA GLY A 64 -6.02 -1.10 -23.92
C GLY A 64 -4.73 -0.27 -24.01
N PHE A 65 -4.49 0.55 -22.98
CA PHE A 65 -3.28 1.40 -22.93
C PHE A 65 -2.00 0.57 -22.75
N VAL A 66 -2.05 -0.54 -21.99
CA VAL A 66 -0.90 -1.45 -21.82
C VAL A 66 -0.53 -2.09 -23.15
N HIS A 67 -1.51 -2.53 -23.94
CA HIS A 67 -1.22 -3.08 -25.26
C HIS A 67 -0.55 -2.03 -26.17
N ARG A 68 -1.05 -0.79 -26.22
CA ARG A 68 -0.43 0.30 -26.99
C ARG A 68 1.00 0.60 -26.53
N PHE A 69 1.25 0.57 -25.21
CA PHE A 69 2.60 0.73 -24.69
C PHE A 69 3.53 -0.38 -25.18
N LEU A 70 3.10 -1.65 -25.09
CA LEU A 70 3.88 -2.80 -25.53
C LEU A 70 4.17 -2.79 -27.03
N GLU A 71 3.24 -2.31 -27.86
CA GLU A 71 3.46 -2.19 -29.30
C GLU A 71 4.44 -1.07 -29.67
N THR A 72 4.47 0.01 -28.90
CA THR A 72 5.31 1.16 -29.21
C THR A 72 6.67 1.16 -28.52
N ARG A 73 6.78 0.56 -27.34
CA ARG A 73 7.99 0.57 -26.49
C ARG A 73 8.53 -0.82 -26.14
N GLY A 74 7.74 -1.88 -26.37
CA GLY A 74 8.09 -3.23 -25.94
C GLY A 74 7.82 -3.46 -24.45
N GLU A 75 8.30 -4.59 -23.94
CA GLU A 75 8.25 -4.91 -22.52
C GLU A 75 9.25 -4.04 -21.74
N GLY A 76 8.88 -3.63 -20.52
CA GLY A 76 9.77 -2.85 -19.68
C GLY A 76 9.04 -1.93 -18.69
N PRO A 77 9.79 -1.05 -17.99
CA PRO A 77 9.24 -0.13 -17.01
C PRO A 77 8.17 0.78 -17.63
N HIS A 78 6.99 0.80 -16.99
CA HIS A 78 5.86 1.63 -17.42
C HIS A 78 5.75 2.89 -16.56
N HIS A 79 5.73 2.75 -15.24
CA HIS A 79 5.66 3.88 -14.32
C HIS A 79 6.30 3.58 -12.96
N VAL A 80 6.51 4.65 -12.20
CA VAL A 80 6.89 4.59 -10.79
C VAL A 80 5.75 5.18 -9.98
N THR A 81 5.27 4.45 -8.98
CA THR A 81 4.22 4.90 -8.06
C THR A 81 4.83 5.41 -6.76
N ILE A 82 4.46 6.62 -6.41
CA ILE A 82 4.87 7.31 -5.18
C ILE A 82 3.64 7.45 -4.28
N GLN A 83 3.66 6.78 -3.13
CA GLN A 83 2.60 6.93 -2.12
C GLN A 83 2.72 8.28 -1.41
N VAL A 84 1.58 8.95 -1.24
CA VAL A 84 1.48 10.26 -0.59
C VAL A 84 0.39 10.27 0.48
N ASP A 85 0.48 11.20 1.43
CA ASP A 85 -0.54 11.39 2.47
C ASP A 85 -1.77 12.15 1.99
N ASP A 86 -1.55 13.10 1.08
CA ASP A 86 -2.53 14.04 0.59
C ASP A 86 -2.23 14.36 -0.87
N LEU A 87 -3.01 13.76 -1.76
CA LEU A 87 -2.85 13.94 -3.20
C LEU A 87 -3.21 15.36 -3.65
N LYS A 88 -4.18 15.98 -2.98
CA LYS A 88 -4.61 17.34 -3.29
C LYS A 88 -3.47 18.33 -3.01
N GLU A 89 -2.77 18.14 -1.91
CA GLU A 89 -1.62 18.98 -1.55
C GLU A 89 -0.46 18.77 -2.52
N ILE A 90 -0.18 17.54 -2.95
CA ILE A 90 0.84 17.27 -3.98
C ILE A 90 0.46 17.95 -5.29
N HIS A 91 -0.80 17.86 -5.72
CA HIS A 91 -1.28 18.53 -6.93
C HIS A 91 -1.07 20.04 -6.86
N ARG A 92 -1.48 20.68 -5.74
CA ARG A 92 -1.27 22.10 -5.50
C ARG A 92 0.21 22.51 -5.59
N ILE A 93 1.10 21.75 -4.94
CA ILE A 93 2.55 22.02 -4.98
C ILE A 93 3.10 21.94 -6.40
N LEU A 94 2.69 20.94 -7.17
CA LEU A 94 3.16 20.77 -8.54
C LEU A 94 2.67 21.91 -9.45
N GLU A 95 1.41 22.32 -9.31
CA GLU A 95 0.85 23.47 -10.04
C GLU A 95 1.62 24.77 -9.71
N GLU A 96 1.89 25.05 -8.43
CA GLU A 96 2.64 26.23 -8.01
C GLU A 96 4.08 26.25 -8.55
N LYS A 97 4.66 25.08 -8.80
CA LYS A 97 5.98 24.93 -9.40
C LYS A 97 5.93 24.90 -10.93
N GLY A 98 4.77 25.03 -11.54
CA GLY A 98 4.59 24.99 -12.99
C GLY A 98 4.85 23.62 -13.61
N ILE A 99 4.69 22.53 -12.84
CA ILE A 99 4.84 21.16 -13.31
C ILE A 99 3.47 20.64 -13.76
N PRO A 100 3.24 20.43 -15.06
CA PRO A 100 1.95 19.95 -15.56
C PRO A 100 1.65 18.53 -15.11
N THR A 101 0.46 18.32 -14.60
CA THR A 101 -0.07 17.03 -14.17
C THR A 101 -1.30 16.64 -14.99
N PHE A 102 -1.73 15.39 -14.90
CA PHE A 102 -2.94 14.89 -15.54
C PHE A 102 -3.53 13.70 -14.79
N GLY A 103 -4.79 13.35 -15.11
CA GLY A 103 -5.42 12.13 -14.60
C GLY A 103 -5.75 12.17 -13.11
N TYR A 104 -5.98 13.35 -12.50
CA TYR A 104 -6.46 13.43 -11.13
C TYR A 104 -7.83 12.74 -11.02
N ALA A 105 -7.87 11.59 -10.35
CA ALA A 105 -9.05 10.74 -10.26
C ALA A 105 -9.05 9.87 -9.00
N GLU A 106 -10.22 9.31 -8.70
CA GLU A 106 -10.40 8.21 -7.75
C GLU A 106 -11.04 7.03 -8.50
N PRO A 107 -10.26 6.26 -9.30
CA PRO A 107 -10.80 5.18 -10.13
C PRO A 107 -11.38 4.02 -9.32
N PHE A 108 -10.96 3.89 -8.07
CA PHE A 108 -11.47 2.91 -7.12
C PHE A 108 -11.69 3.57 -5.76
N PRO A 109 -12.66 3.15 -4.97
CA PRO A 109 -12.86 3.66 -3.61
C PRO A 109 -11.59 3.53 -2.78
N GLY A 110 -11.12 4.66 -2.22
CA GLY A 110 -9.91 4.69 -1.39
C GLY A 110 -8.58 4.68 -2.17
N TRP A 111 -8.60 4.73 -3.51
CA TRP A 111 -7.42 4.92 -4.34
C TRP A 111 -7.53 6.19 -5.15
N LYS A 112 -6.81 7.24 -4.77
CA LYS A 112 -6.72 8.48 -5.54
C LYS A 112 -5.38 8.54 -6.24
N GLU A 113 -5.37 9.05 -7.47
CA GLU A 113 -4.17 9.09 -8.31
C GLU A 113 -4.02 10.38 -9.11
N LEU A 114 -2.78 10.69 -9.47
CA LEU A 114 -2.36 11.82 -10.27
C LEU A 114 -1.05 11.47 -10.99
N TYR A 115 -0.85 11.99 -12.19
CA TYR A 115 0.32 11.66 -13.00
C TYR A 115 1.11 12.87 -13.46
N ILE A 116 2.45 12.70 -13.57
CA ILE A 116 3.32 13.56 -14.35
C ILE A 116 3.71 12.81 -15.62
N HIS A 117 3.45 13.43 -16.78
CA HIS A 117 3.79 12.84 -18.07
C HIS A 117 5.33 12.69 -18.23
N PRO A 118 5.84 11.62 -18.88
CA PRO A 118 7.27 11.37 -19.06
C PRO A 118 8.07 12.54 -19.60
N LYS A 119 7.50 13.35 -20.50
CA LYS A 119 8.17 14.57 -21.04
C LYS A 119 8.54 15.60 -19.98
N ASN A 120 7.83 15.60 -18.84
CA ASN A 120 8.04 16.52 -17.72
C ASN A 120 8.74 15.85 -16.53
N ALA A 121 9.09 14.56 -16.63
CA ALA A 121 9.67 13.73 -15.58
C ALA A 121 10.81 12.84 -16.11
N PHE A 122 11.72 13.43 -16.89
CA PHE A 122 12.95 12.80 -17.38
C PHE A 122 12.75 11.45 -18.09
N GLY A 123 11.62 11.30 -18.81
CA GLY A 123 11.30 10.08 -19.54
C GLY A 123 10.51 9.03 -18.77
N THR A 124 10.23 9.25 -17.47
CA THR A 124 9.50 8.33 -16.60
C THR A 124 8.07 8.82 -16.38
N LEU A 125 7.08 7.95 -16.50
CA LEU A 125 5.73 8.23 -16.02
C LEU A 125 5.73 8.13 -14.49
N ILE A 126 5.44 9.23 -13.80
CA ILE A 126 5.32 9.26 -12.34
C ILE A 126 3.85 9.25 -11.98
N GLN A 127 3.44 8.30 -11.14
CA GLN A 127 2.12 8.24 -10.52
C GLN A 127 2.27 8.63 -9.05
N PHE A 128 1.49 9.59 -8.59
CA PHE A 128 1.26 9.82 -7.16
C PHE A 128 -0.05 9.14 -6.78
N ALA A 129 -0.04 8.42 -5.66
CA ALA A 129 -1.23 7.73 -5.17
C ALA A 129 -1.43 7.96 -3.66
N GLU A 130 -2.67 8.33 -3.29
CA GLU A 130 -3.14 8.41 -1.91
C GLU A 130 -4.05 7.21 -1.66
N PHE A 131 -3.64 6.31 -0.77
CA PHE A 131 -4.36 5.07 -0.46
C PHE A 131 -3.89 4.47 0.88
N ASN A 132 -4.73 3.60 1.44
CA ASN A 132 -4.31 2.73 2.54
C ASN A 132 -3.75 1.42 1.95
N PRO A 133 -2.46 1.10 2.16
CA PRO A 133 -1.85 -0.10 1.59
C PRO A 133 -2.57 -1.41 1.95
N LEU A 134 -3.22 -1.46 3.12
CA LEU A 134 -3.91 -2.65 3.59
C LEU A 134 -5.15 -3.02 2.78
N ASP A 135 -5.72 -2.06 2.04
CA ASP A 135 -6.92 -2.28 1.23
C ASP A 135 -6.60 -2.99 -0.11
N TRP A 136 -5.29 -3.09 -0.46
CA TRP A 136 -4.82 -3.52 -1.78
C TRP A 136 -3.96 -4.78 -1.74
N ILE A 137 -4.14 -5.63 -0.73
CA ILE A 137 -3.42 -6.90 -0.58
C ILE A 137 -4.35 -8.01 -0.13
N ASN A 138 -3.99 -9.25 -0.44
CA ASN A 138 -4.67 -10.41 0.12
C ASN A 138 -4.40 -10.50 1.63
N PRO A 139 -5.45 -10.73 2.45
CA PRO A 139 -5.30 -10.73 3.91
C PRO A 139 -4.42 -11.86 4.46
N GLY A 140 -4.06 -12.85 3.64
CA GLY A 140 -3.23 -13.99 4.06
C GLY A 140 -1.77 -13.64 4.39
N TYR A 141 -1.29 -12.52 3.85
CA TYR A 141 0.04 -12.00 4.16
C TYR A 141 0.09 -10.49 3.96
N ILE A 142 0.49 -9.76 5.00
CA ILE A 142 0.65 -8.32 4.98
C ILE A 142 2.14 -8.02 5.18
N PRO A 143 2.82 -7.45 4.17
CA PRO A 143 4.21 -7.04 4.33
C PRO A 143 4.39 -6.11 5.52
N PRO A 144 5.41 -6.28 6.37
CA PRO A 144 5.63 -5.43 7.55
C PRO A 144 5.66 -3.93 7.23
N SER A 145 6.27 -3.54 6.11
CA SER A 145 6.32 -2.16 5.64
C SER A 145 4.95 -1.55 5.34
N TYR A 146 3.94 -2.35 4.98
CA TYR A 146 2.61 -1.83 4.71
C TYR A 146 1.94 -1.24 5.95
N TRP A 147 2.22 -1.81 7.12
CA TRP A 147 1.72 -1.26 8.38
C TRP A 147 2.35 0.08 8.74
N GLU A 148 3.60 0.30 8.37
CA GLU A 148 4.30 1.56 8.64
C GLU A 148 3.69 2.72 7.84
N PHE A 149 3.14 2.43 6.66
CA PHE A 149 2.56 3.41 5.75
C PHE A 149 1.02 3.42 5.74
N ALA A 150 0.39 2.53 6.49
CA ALA A 150 -1.05 2.59 6.71
C ALA A 150 -1.41 3.82 7.58
N PRO A 151 -2.51 4.51 7.28
CA PRO A 151 -2.98 5.59 8.15
C PRO A 151 -3.32 5.04 9.53
N PRO A 152 -3.17 5.85 10.58
CA PRO A 152 -3.60 5.47 11.93
C PRO A 152 -5.06 5.04 11.94
N GLN A 153 -5.36 3.90 12.55
CA GLN A 153 -6.73 3.46 12.72
C GLN A 153 -7.36 4.19 13.91
N LYS A 154 -8.52 4.79 13.70
CA LYS A 154 -9.30 5.42 14.77
C LYS A 154 -10.23 4.39 15.39
N VAL A 155 -10.12 4.20 16.69
CA VAL A 155 -10.94 3.25 17.45
C VAL A 155 -11.74 4.05 18.48
N GLU A 156 -13.07 3.95 18.42
CA GLU A 156 -13.95 4.51 19.43
C GLU A 156 -13.93 3.65 20.69
N SER A 157 -13.83 4.29 21.85
CA SER A 157 -13.92 3.61 23.15
C SER A 157 -14.83 4.42 24.08
N GLU A 158 -15.27 3.80 25.18
CA GLU A 158 -16.06 4.49 26.22
C GLU A 158 -15.31 5.70 26.83
N ARG A 159 -13.98 5.74 26.68
CA ARG A 159 -13.11 6.82 27.19
C ARG A 159 -12.68 7.79 26.09
N GLY A 160 -13.33 7.74 24.92
CA GLY A 160 -13.04 8.59 23.78
C GLY A 160 -12.27 7.89 22.64
N GLN A 161 -11.91 8.66 21.63
CA GLN A 161 -11.24 8.18 20.43
C GLN A 161 -9.77 7.84 20.74
N MET A 162 -9.34 6.68 20.26
CA MET A 162 -7.94 6.24 20.26
C MET A 162 -7.43 6.14 18.83
N GLU A 163 -6.16 6.42 18.64
CA GLU A 163 -5.45 6.14 17.39
C GLU A 163 -4.52 4.94 17.59
N VAL A 164 -4.58 3.99 16.68
CA VAL A 164 -3.73 2.79 16.68
C VAL A 164 -2.94 2.75 15.39
N ARG A 165 -1.62 2.64 15.48
CA ARG A 165 -0.76 2.48 14.31
C ARG A 165 0.39 1.51 14.60
N ARG A 166 0.98 0.93 13.56
CA ARG A 166 2.24 0.21 13.66
C ARG A 166 3.39 1.15 13.37
N VAL A 167 4.48 0.99 14.10
CA VAL A 167 5.67 1.84 14.02
C VAL A 167 6.90 0.97 13.93
N GLY A 168 7.71 1.17 12.90
CA GLY A 168 9.04 0.57 12.81
C GLY A 168 9.99 1.24 13.79
N THR A 169 10.75 0.45 14.54
CA THR A 169 11.79 0.90 15.46
C THR A 169 13.08 0.12 15.22
N GLU A 170 14.20 0.59 15.75
CA GLU A 170 15.47 -0.15 15.71
C GLU A 170 15.38 -1.56 16.34
N LYS A 171 14.39 -1.78 17.20
CA LYS A 171 14.12 -3.06 17.88
C LYS A 171 13.12 -3.95 17.17
N GLY A 172 12.55 -3.49 16.05
CA GLY A 172 11.54 -4.19 15.29
C GLY A 172 10.22 -3.42 15.20
N LEU A 173 9.14 -4.13 14.88
CA LEU A 173 7.80 -3.56 14.72
C LEU A 173 7.09 -3.43 16.08
N GLU A 174 6.53 -2.26 16.35
CA GLU A 174 5.73 -1.97 17.54
C GLU A 174 4.32 -1.51 17.17
N VAL A 175 3.36 -1.77 18.05
CA VAL A 175 2.02 -1.16 17.99
C VAL A 175 2.01 0.04 18.93
N GLU A 176 1.77 1.22 18.37
CA GLU A 176 1.58 2.45 19.13
C GLU A 176 0.07 2.72 19.26
N ILE A 177 -0.37 2.91 20.51
CA ILE A 177 -1.74 3.29 20.84
C ILE A 177 -1.66 4.68 21.46
N ARG A 178 -2.40 5.66 20.91
CA ARG A 178 -2.45 7.02 21.38
C ARG A 178 -3.87 7.41 21.79
N GLN A 179 -4.01 8.02 22.97
CA GLN A 179 -5.25 8.63 23.44
C GLN A 179 -4.92 9.99 24.11
N GLY A 180 -5.28 11.08 23.47
CA GLY A 180 -4.82 12.41 23.88
C GLY A 180 -3.29 12.50 23.90
N GLU A 181 -2.71 12.88 25.04
CA GLU A 181 -1.25 12.93 25.24
C GLU A 181 -0.63 11.57 25.64
N ALA A 182 -1.46 10.61 26.05
CA ALA A 182 -0.99 9.29 26.44
C ALA A 182 -0.59 8.45 25.23
N VAL A 183 0.61 7.86 25.29
CA VAL A 183 1.14 6.97 24.25
C VAL A 183 1.65 5.70 24.90
N VAL A 184 1.20 4.56 24.39
CA VAL A 184 1.70 3.22 24.77
C VAL A 184 2.27 2.57 23.53
N ARG A 185 3.46 1.97 23.65
CA ARG A 185 4.08 1.16 22.60
C ARG A 185 4.27 -0.26 23.09
N ILE A 186 3.87 -1.21 22.25
CA ILE A 186 3.87 -2.64 22.54
C ILE A 186 4.62 -3.33 21.40
N PRO A 187 5.70 -4.09 21.67
CA PRO A 187 6.33 -4.91 20.65
C PRO A 187 5.31 -5.82 19.96
N GLN A 188 5.40 -5.93 18.63
CA GLN A 188 4.39 -6.64 17.82
C GLN A 188 4.25 -8.12 18.26
N ASP A 189 5.34 -8.77 18.62
CA ASP A 189 5.37 -10.16 19.10
C ASP A 189 4.69 -10.36 20.48
N ARG A 190 4.46 -9.26 21.23
CA ARG A 190 3.80 -9.28 22.54
C ARG A 190 2.32 -8.92 22.48
N VAL A 191 1.83 -8.48 21.33
CA VAL A 191 0.42 -8.03 21.20
C VAL A 191 -0.56 -9.18 21.46
N GLU A 192 -0.31 -10.35 20.90
CA GLU A 192 -1.18 -11.52 21.10
C GLU A 192 -1.21 -11.97 22.54
N ASP A 193 -0.06 -12.02 23.22
CA ASP A 193 0.03 -12.33 24.65
C ASP A 193 -0.81 -11.38 25.50
N LEU A 194 -0.73 -10.07 25.17
CA LEU A 194 -1.54 -9.05 25.85
C LEU A 194 -3.04 -9.25 25.63
N ILE A 195 -3.45 -9.53 24.40
CA ILE A 195 -4.86 -9.81 24.07
C ILE A 195 -5.37 -11.02 24.85
N GLN A 196 -4.60 -12.10 24.94
CA GLN A 196 -4.98 -13.29 25.68
C GLN A 196 -5.03 -13.03 27.20
N ALA A 197 -4.11 -12.24 27.73
CA ALA A 197 -4.14 -11.86 29.14
C ALA A 197 -5.38 -11.02 29.49
N LEU A 198 -5.74 -10.06 28.66
CA LEU A 198 -6.93 -9.21 28.84
C LEU A 198 -8.24 -10.01 28.73
N LYS A 199 -8.31 -10.98 27.80
CA LYS A 199 -9.48 -11.88 27.68
C LYS A 199 -9.66 -12.71 28.97
N LYS A 200 -8.58 -13.25 29.53
CA LYS A 200 -8.63 -14.02 30.79
C LYS A 200 -9.13 -13.19 31.99
N GLN A 201 -8.72 -11.91 32.08
CA GLN A 201 -9.22 -11.02 33.14
C GLN A 201 -10.72 -10.75 33.06
N ARG A 202 -11.30 -10.63 31.84
CA ARG A 202 -12.74 -10.42 31.63
C ARG A 202 -13.59 -11.66 31.95
N THR A 203 -13.02 -12.86 31.94
CA THR A 203 -13.72 -14.12 32.22
C THR A 203 -13.60 -14.60 33.67
N SER A 204 -12.79 -13.95 34.51
CA SER A 204 -12.75 -14.24 35.95
C SER A 204 -14.00 -13.64 36.59
N PRO A 205 -14.88 -14.44 37.25
CA PRO A 205 -16.02 -13.92 37.97
C PRO A 205 -15.51 -13.04 39.12
N GLU A 206 -16.11 -11.88 39.29
CA GLU A 206 -15.93 -11.06 40.48
C GLU A 206 -16.11 -11.93 41.70
N ALA A 207 -15.06 -12.04 42.52
CA ALA A 207 -15.18 -12.63 43.82
C ALA A 207 -16.23 -11.81 44.56
N SER A 208 -17.43 -12.39 44.74
CA SER A 208 -18.47 -11.84 45.60
C SER A 208 -17.90 -11.62 46.98
N SER A 209 -17.56 -10.37 47.35
CA SER A 209 -17.38 -10.01 48.73
C SER A 209 -18.74 -10.10 49.41
N GLY A 210 -19.01 -11.26 49.95
CA GLY A 210 -20.05 -11.45 50.93
C GLY A 210 -19.59 -10.97 52.31
N THR A 211 -20.54 -10.44 52.98
CA THR A 211 -20.65 -10.02 54.39
C THR A 211 -20.08 -8.71 54.78
#